data_58424c3d1a56092cbd568238c267ccf3
#
_entry.id   58424c3d1a56092cbd568238c267ccf3
#
_cell.length_a   1.000
_cell.length_b   1.000
_cell.length_c   1.000
_cell.angle_alpha   90.00
_cell.angle_beta   90.00
_cell.angle_gamma   90.00
#
_symmetry.space_group_name_H-M   'P 1'
#
loop_
_entity.id
_entity.type
_entity.pdbx_description
1 polymer ?
#
loop_
_entity_poly.entity_id
_entity_poly.type
_entity_poly.pdbx_seq_one_letter_code
_entity_poly.pdbx_strand_id
1 'polypeptide(L)'
;MLNAIKNFDEKVWAYTASEGTASYRKKLAEYYNKLDYAIQAADILVTNGGSEAITIAMQTCLNPGDEIIIPEPFYANYNGFACMSDVVVKPILSHIENGFALPAITEFEKVITEKTKAIIICNPNNPTGYLYSKEELEALKTLCLKHDLYLFSDEAYREFCYDGREFISPMHLSGLEENVIVLDTVSKRYSACGARLGCLMTKNKAVMAAALKFAQARLSPAMVSQIAGEAAIDTPDSYFEAVTKEYTARRDVLVNRLNQMEGVF
;
A
#
# COMPACT_ATOMS: atom_id res chain seq x y z
N MET A 1 13.20 1.94 -16.70
CA MET A 1 12.19 3.01 -16.88
C MET A 1 12.56 4.03 -17.97
N LEU A 2 13.59 4.88 -17.81
CA LEU A 2 13.91 5.95 -18.77
C LEU A 2 14.16 5.45 -20.18
N ASN A 3 14.90 4.35 -20.35
CA ASN A 3 15.16 3.78 -21.68
C ASN A 3 13.88 3.26 -22.34
N ALA A 4 12.94 2.70 -21.57
CA ALA A 4 11.65 2.26 -22.11
C ALA A 4 10.84 3.44 -22.63
N ILE A 5 10.85 4.57 -21.92
CA ILE A 5 10.17 5.79 -22.36
C ILE A 5 10.86 6.38 -23.62
N LYS A 6 12.19 6.42 -23.64
CA LYS A 6 12.95 6.95 -24.81
C LYS A 6 12.76 6.13 -26.08
N ASN A 7 12.57 4.82 -25.94
CA ASN A 7 12.38 3.90 -27.07
C ASN A 7 10.89 3.67 -27.42
N PHE A 8 10.00 4.43 -26.78
CA PHE A 8 8.57 4.37 -27.07
C PHE A 8 8.30 5.10 -28.38
N ASP A 9 7.83 4.37 -29.40
CA ASP A 9 7.61 4.87 -30.77
C ASP A 9 6.16 4.70 -31.25
N GLU A 10 5.22 4.42 -30.35
CA GLU A 10 3.80 4.32 -30.69
C GLU A 10 3.29 5.62 -31.31
N LYS A 11 2.72 5.48 -32.51
CA LYS A 11 2.19 6.64 -33.26
C LYS A 11 0.87 7.16 -32.71
N VAL A 12 0.11 6.30 -32.02
CA VAL A 12 -1.21 6.62 -31.48
C VAL A 12 -1.19 6.44 -29.98
N TRP A 13 -1.48 7.49 -29.24
CA TRP A 13 -1.58 7.48 -27.79
C TRP A 13 -3.03 7.15 -27.38
N ALA A 14 -3.42 5.89 -27.57
CA ALA A 14 -4.74 5.42 -27.27
C ALA A 14 -4.95 5.14 -25.78
N TYR A 15 -6.22 5.09 -25.36
CA TYR A 15 -6.56 4.52 -24.04
C TYR A 15 -6.12 3.08 -23.96
N THR A 16 -5.53 2.71 -22.82
CA THR A 16 -5.34 1.30 -22.46
C THR A 16 -6.60 0.73 -21.81
N ALA A 17 -6.61 -0.54 -21.48
CA ALA A 17 -7.67 -1.10 -20.65
C ALA A 17 -7.74 -0.38 -19.29
N SER A 18 -8.95 -0.24 -18.75
CA SER A 18 -9.18 0.53 -17.52
C SER A 18 -8.48 -0.08 -16.31
N GLU A 19 -8.36 -1.39 -16.28
CA GLU A 19 -7.62 -2.14 -15.27
C GLU A 19 -6.09 -2.11 -15.45
N GLY A 20 -5.60 -1.54 -16.57
CA GLY A 20 -4.20 -1.55 -16.96
C GLY A 20 -3.90 -2.54 -18.08
N THR A 21 -2.73 -2.39 -18.73
CA THR A 21 -2.30 -3.27 -19.82
C THR A 21 -2.14 -4.71 -19.35
N ALA A 22 -2.53 -5.66 -20.19
CA ALA A 22 -2.45 -7.09 -19.86
C ALA A 22 -1.00 -7.53 -19.62
N SER A 23 -0.02 -6.99 -20.38
CA SER A 23 1.41 -7.27 -20.22
C SER A 23 1.91 -6.83 -18.84
N TYR A 24 1.62 -5.58 -18.46
CA TYR A 24 2.06 -5.03 -17.18
C TYR A 24 1.44 -5.78 -16.00
N ARG A 25 0.11 -6.03 -16.02
CA ARG A 25 -0.57 -6.78 -14.95
C ARG A 25 -0.04 -8.22 -14.82
N LYS A 26 0.24 -8.90 -15.94
CA LYS A 26 0.86 -10.22 -15.92
C LYS A 26 2.24 -10.17 -15.26
N LYS A 27 3.08 -9.22 -15.67
CA LYS A 27 4.42 -9.06 -15.12
C LYS A 27 4.41 -8.66 -13.65
N LEU A 28 3.44 -7.82 -13.22
CA LEU A 28 3.21 -7.53 -11.80
C LEU A 28 2.84 -8.80 -11.03
N ALA A 29 1.92 -9.62 -11.53
CA ALA A 29 1.55 -10.87 -10.87
C ALA A 29 2.75 -11.82 -10.72
N GLU A 30 3.58 -11.96 -11.76
CA GLU A 30 4.82 -12.74 -11.71
C GLU A 30 5.80 -12.18 -10.66
N TYR A 31 5.92 -10.85 -10.56
CA TYR A 31 6.76 -10.18 -9.57
C TYR A 31 6.25 -10.44 -8.13
N TYR A 32 4.96 -10.22 -7.85
CA TYR A 32 4.40 -10.44 -6.52
C TYR A 32 4.40 -11.92 -6.12
N ASN A 33 4.27 -12.84 -7.08
CA ASN A 33 4.33 -14.28 -6.79
C ASN A 33 5.73 -14.76 -6.41
N LYS A 34 6.79 -14.05 -6.81
CA LYS A 34 8.14 -14.26 -6.24
C LYS A 34 8.25 -13.85 -4.77
N LEU A 35 7.28 -13.07 -4.29
CA LEU A 35 7.13 -12.59 -2.93
C LEU A 35 5.96 -13.28 -2.20
N ASP A 36 5.54 -14.46 -2.67
CA ASP A 36 4.52 -15.33 -2.07
C ASP A 36 3.11 -14.75 -1.93
N TYR A 37 2.73 -13.76 -2.78
CA TYR A 37 1.37 -13.18 -2.74
C TYR A 37 0.29 -14.11 -3.30
N ALA A 38 0.64 -15.09 -4.11
CA ALA A 38 -0.26 -16.05 -4.74
C ALA A 38 -1.45 -15.39 -5.46
N ILE A 39 -1.16 -14.40 -6.33
CA ILE A 39 -2.15 -13.61 -7.09
C ILE A 39 -2.04 -13.84 -8.60
N GLN A 40 -3.09 -13.46 -9.31
CA GLN A 40 -3.16 -13.49 -10.76
C GLN A 40 -3.29 -12.05 -11.32
N ALA A 41 -3.06 -11.88 -12.61
CA ALA A 41 -3.25 -10.59 -13.28
C ALA A 41 -4.69 -10.03 -13.10
N ALA A 42 -5.69 -10.90 -12.93
CA ALA A 42 -7.07 -10.52 -12.68
C ALA A 42 -7.30 -9.92 -11.27
N ASP A 43 -6.39 -10.18 -10.33
CA ASP A 43 -6.45 -9.69 -8.96
C ASP A 43 -5.74 -8.33 -8.82
N ILE A 44 -5.31 -7.71 -9.94
CA ILE A 44 -4.55 -6.46 -9.97
C ILE A 44 -5.29 -5.41 -10.78
N LEU A 45 -5.54 -4.25 -10.19
CA LEU A 45 -6.02 -3.04 -10.83
C LEU A 45 -4.92 -1.99 -10.81
N VAL A 46 -4.42 -1.60 -11.98
CA VAL A 46 -3.40 -0.54 -12.11
C VAL A 46 -4.05 0.83 -11.89
N THR A 47 -3.37 1.70 -11.13
CA THR A 47 -3.87 3.02 -10.74
C THR A 47 -2.88 4.14 -11.05
N ASN A 48 -3.37 5.39 -11.06
CA ASN A 48 -2.53 6.58 -11.21
C ASN A 48 -1.83 6.94 -9.87
N GLY A 49 -0.99 6.03 -9.40
CA GLY A 49 -0.27 6.10 -8.12
C GLY A 49 -1.08 5.51 -6.96
N GLY A 50 -0.41 5.38 -5.79
CA GLY A 50 -1.03 4.86 -4.58
C GLY A 50 -2.23 5.68 -4.10
N SER A 51 -2.24 7.00 -4.36
CA SER A 51 -3.37 7.87 -3.97
C SER A 51 -4.69 7.44 -4.61
N GLU A 52 -4.69 7.11 -5.90
CA GLU A 52 -5.89 6.60 -6.57
C GLU A 52 -6.24 5.20 -6.07
N ALA A 53 -5.26 4.35 -5.79
CA ALA A 53 -5.50 3.03 -5.22
C ALA A 53 -6.24 3.12 -3.87
N ILE A 54 -5.81 4.02 -2.98
CA ILE A 54 -6.45 4.27 -1.68
C ILE A 54 -7.88 4.80 -1.89
N THR A 55 -8.06 5.79 -2.75
CA THR A 55 -9.38 6.38 -3.03
C THR A 55 -10.34 5.34 -3.59
N ILE A 56 -9.91 4.54 -4.57
CA ILE A 56 -10.74 3.46 -5.14
C ILE A 56 -11.07 2.41 -4.07
N ALA A 57 -10.11 2.01 -3.22
CA ALA A 57 -10.38 1.06 -2.14
C ALA A 57 -11.46 1.58 -1.18
N MET A 58 -11.34 2.84 -0.73
CA MET A 58 -12.34 3.46 0.16
C MET A 58 -13.72 3.52 -0.53
N GLN A 59 -13.79 4.04 -1.75
CA GLN A 59 -15.07 4.19 -2.48
C GLN A 59 -15.71 2.85 -2.87
N THR A 60 -14.91 1.79 -2.98
CA THR A 60 -15.40 0.46 -3.32
C THR A 60 -15.95 -0.29 -2.11
N CYS A 61 -15.26 -0.18 -0.98
CA CYS A 61 -15.52 -1.01 0.20
C CYS A 61 -16.35 -0.31 1.27
N LEU A 62 -16.46 1.03 1.23
CA LEU A 62 -17.16 1.81 2.22
C LEU A 62 -18.26 2.68 1.57
N ASN A 63 -19.36 2.85 2.30
CA ASN A 63 -20.42 3.79 1.93
C ASN A 63 -20.20 5.15 2.63
N PRO A 64 -20.83 6.23 2.14
CA PRO A 64 -20.84 7.50 2.85
C PRO A 64 -21.28 7.34 4.32
N GLY A 65 -20.47 7.88 5.23
CA GLY A 65 -20.70 7.80 6.67
C GLY A 65 -20.22 6.50 7.33
N ASP A 66 -19.65 5.54 6.59
CA ASP A 66 -18.95 4.40 7.16
C ASP A 66 -17.62 4.86 7.82
N GLU A 67 -17.12 4.04 8.72
CA GLU A 67 -15.93 4.34 9.51
C GLU A 67 -14.74 3.47 9.10
N ILE A 68 -13.54 4.09 9.06
CA ILE A 68 -12.26 3.40 8.88
C ILE A 68 -11.36 3.65 10.08
N ILE A 69 -10.80 2.59 10.66
CA ILE A 69 -9.87 2.69 11.78
C ILE A 69 -8.45 2.84 11.24
N ILE A 70 -7.67 3.76 11.82
CA ILE A 70 -6.28 4.03 11.42
C ILE A 70 -5.40 4.15 12.67
N PRO A 71 -4.36 3.31 12.84
CA PRO A 71 -3.35 3.52 13.88
C PRO A 71 -2.60 4.85 13.64
N GLU A 72 -2.56 5.72 14.65
CA GLU A 72 -1.95 7.06 14.61
C GLU A 72 -0.61 7.04 15.37
N PRO A 73 0.47 7.70 14.86
CA PRO A 73 0.53 8.62 13.69
C PRO A 73 0.47 7.89 12.36
N PHE A 74 -0.23 8.47 11.39
CA PHE A 74 -0.42 7.91 10.06
C PHE A 74 -0.13 8.93 8.95
N TYR A 75 -0.05 8.47 7.72
CA TYR A 75 0.11 9.31 6.55
C TYR A 75 -1.05 10.31 6.43
N ALA A 76 -0.74 11.61 6.59
CA ALA A 76 -1.73 12.69 6.74
C ALA A 76 -2.80 12.71 5.62
N ASN A 77 -2.43 12.29 4.40
CA ASN A 77 -3.37 12.30 3.27
C ASN A 77 -4.49 11.26 3.39
N TYR A 78 -4.40 10.28 4.32
CA TYR A 78 -5.56 9.38 4.56
C TYR A 78 -6.79 10.16 4.96
N ASN A 79 -6.65 11.25 5.73
CA ASN A 79 -7.75 12.16 6.06
C ASN A 79 -8.39 12.77 4.79
N GLY A 80 -7.55 13.20 3.83
CA GLY A 80 -8.02 13.75 2.57
C GLY A 80 -8.77 12.72 1.72
N PHE A 81 -8.27 11.49 1.63
CA PHE A 81 -8.92 10.40 0.89
C PHE A 81 -10.24 9.98 1.55
N ALA A 82 -10.27 9.90 2.88
CA ALA A 82 -11.48 9.63 3.63
C ALA A 82 -12.53 10.73 3.42
N CYS A 83 -12.13 11.99 3.50
CA CYS A 83 -13.00 13.14 3.24
C CYS A 83 -13.58 13.10 1.82
N MET A 84 -12.76 12.82 0.79
CA MET A 84 -13.23 12.69 -0.60
C MET A 84 -14.20 11.52 -0.80
N SER A 85 -14.13 10.52 0.06
CA SER A 85 -15.00 9.32 0.02
C SER A 85 -16.16 9.39 0.99
N ASP A 86 -16.33 10.52 1.69
CA ASP A 86 -17.35 10.71 2.77
C ASP A 86 -17.28 9.64 3.87
N VAL A 87 -16.04 9.23 4.20
CA VAL A 87 -15.71 8.20 5.20
C VAL A 87 -15.18 8.86 6.47
N VAL A 88 -15.58 8.34 7.62
CA VAL A 88 -15.19 8.86 8.94
C VAL A 88 -13.95 8.14 9.44
N VAL A 89 -12.86 8.88 9.70
CA VAL A 89 -11.64 8.33 10.28
C VAL A 89 -11.80 8.16 11.79
N LYS A 90 -11.49 6.96 12.29
CA LYS A 90 -11.42 6.61 13.71
C LYS A 90 -9.96 6.33 14.08
N PRO A 91 -9.20 7.32 14.58
CA PRO A 91 -7.80 7.12 14.92
C PRO A 91 -7.66 6.30 16.20
N ILE A 92 -6.61 5.46 16.26
CA ILE A 92 -6.17 4.78 17.49
C ILE A 92 -4.71 5.12 17.72
N LEU A 93 -4.40 5.70 18.88
CA LEU A 93 -3.08 6.22 19.18
C LEU A 93 -2.08 5.08 19.44
N SER A 94 -1.00 5.05 18.66
CA SER A 94 0.24 4.34 18.98
C SER A 94 1.18 5.25 19.76
N HIS A 95 1.98 4.69 20.64
CA HIS A 95 2.82 5.46 21.58
C HIS A 95 4.29 5.32 21.24
N ILE A 96 5.05 6.41 21.37
CA ILE A 96 6.50 6.43 21.11
C ILE A 96 7.26 5.53 22.09
N GLU A 97 6.76 5.41 23.32
CA GLU A 97 7.36 4.56 24.37
C GLU A 97 7.42 3.10 23.96
N ASN A 98 6.51 2.67 23.08
CA ASN A 98 6.47 1.33 22.50
C ASN A 98 7.04 1.28 21.07
N GLY A 99 7.76 2.33 20.63
CA GLY A 99 8.29 2.46 19.28
C GLY A 99 7.19 2.54 18.20
N PHE A 100 5.99 3.00 18.55
CA PHE A 100 4.79 3.05 17.70
C PHE A 100 4.29 1.67 17.23
N ALA A 101 4.46 0.64 18.07
CA ALA A 101 3.89 -0.68 17.83
C ALA A 101 2.37 -0.62 17.66
N LEU A 102 1.80 -1.69 17.09
CA LEU A 102 0.35 -1.81 16.96
C LEU A 102 -0.31 -1.64 18.34
N PRO A 103 -1.30 -0.75 18.49
CA PRO A 103 -2.10 -0.67 19.71
C PRO A 103 -2.74 -2.01 20.06
N ALA A 104 -2.97 -2.25 21.35
CA ALA A 104 -3.64 -3.46 21.78
C ALA A 104 -4.98 -3.66 21.06
N ILE A 105 -5.31 -4.89 20.67
CA ILE A 105 -6.55 -5.19 19.93
C ILE A 105 -7.78 -4.73 20.68
N THR A 106 -7.74 -4.70 22.00
CA THR A 106 -8.82 -4.16 22.85
C THR A 106 -9.08 -2.68 22.60
N GLU A 107 -8.10 -1.89 22.15
CA GLU A 107 -8.32 -0.49 21.79
C GLU A 107 -9.09 -0.37 20.47
N PHE A 108 -8.83 -1.28 19.53
CA PHE A 108 -9.65 -1.37 18.30
C PHE A 108 -11.09 -1.75 18.62
N GLU A 109 -11.29 -2.75 19.47
CA GLU A 109 -12.63 -3.21 19.84
C GLU A 109 -13.48 -2.11 20.52
N LYS A 110 -12.88 -1.19 21.26
CA LYS A 110 -13.57 -0.05 21.88
C LYS A 110 -14.16 0.94 20.88
N VAL A 111 -13.55 1.07 19.69
CA VAL A 111 -13.94 2.06 18.68
C VAL A 111 -14.73 1.46 17.52
N ILE A 112 -14.79 0.12 17.42
CA ILE A 112 -15.59 -0.57 16.42
C ILE A 112 -17.07 -0.33 16.68
N THR A 113 -17.80 0.08 15.66
CA THR A 113 -19.25 0.25 15.64
C THR A 113 -19.85 -0.51 14.45
N GLU A 114 -21.17 -0.50 14.32
CA GLU A 114 -21.86 -1.08 13.15
C GLU A 114 -21.47 -0.39 11.82
N LYS A 115 -20.97 0.86 11.91
CA LYS A 115 -20.48 1.63 10.75
C LYS A 115 -19.04 1.35 10.40
N THR A 116 -18.27 0.71 11.27
CA THR A 116 -16.87 0.38 10.99
C THR A 116 -16.82 -0.72 9.95
N LYS A 117 -16.12 -0.46 8.83
CA LYS A 117 -16.02 -1.39 7.69
C LYS A 117 -14.60 -1.75 7.33
N ALA A 118 -13.60 -0.95 7.73
CA ALA A 118 -12.22 -1.21 7.38
C ALA A 118 -11.24 -0.76 8.46
N ILE A 119 -10.06 -1.35 8.40
CA ILE A 119 -8.83 -0.88 9.04
C ILE A 119 -7.83 -0.60 7.92
N ILE A 120 -7.10 0.52 7.97
CA ILE A 120 -5.95 0.75 7.10
C ILE A 120 -4.67 0.82 7.92
N ILE A 121 -3.67 0.08 7.46
CA ILE A 121 -2.30 0.16 7.97
C ILE A 121 -1.35 0.56 6.84
N CYS A 122 -0.26 1.26 7.18
CA CYS A 122 0.88 1.47 6.30
C CYS A 122 2.04 0.61 6.80
N ASN A 123 2.52 -0.30 5.98
CA ASN A 123 3.54 -1.26 6.39
C ASN A 123 4.68 -1.34 5.36
N PRO A 124 5.90 -0.93 5.69
CA PRO A 124 6.35 -0.14 6.85
C PRO A 124 5.63 1.22 6.96
N ASN A 125 5.44 1.70 8.19
CA ASN A 125 4.59 2.86 8.45
C ASN A 125 5.26 4.20 8.05
N ASN A 126 4.45 5.09 7.51
CA ASN A 126 4.74 6.51 7.37
C ASN A 126 3.84 7.29 8.36
N PRO A 127 4.39 8.05 9.35
CA PRO A 127 5.77 8.55 9.40
C PRO A 127 6.73 7.77 10.32
N THR A 128 6.27 6.79 11.10
CA THR A 128 7.02 6.24 12.23
C THR A 128 8.15 5.29 11.82
N GLY A 129 8.09 4.73 10.59
CA GLY A 129 9.00 3.67 10.14
C GLY A 129 8.73 2.31 10.80
N TYR A 130 7.66 2.16 11.58
CA TYR A 130 7.33 0.91 12.22
C TYR A 130 7.03 -0.18 11.19
N LEU A 131 7.59 -1.37 11.41
CA LEU A 131 7.32 -2.57 10.61
C LEU A 131 6.54 -3.55 11.46
N TYR A 132 5.31 -3.86 11.07
CA TYR A 132 4.44 -4.77 11.81
C TYR A 132 4.98 -6.18 11.83
N SER A 133 4.93 -6.81 13.00
CA SER A 133 5.30 -8.22 13.18
C SER A 133 4.22 -9.16 12.64
N LYS A 134 4.58 -10.44 12.48
CA LYS A 134 3.63 -11.48 12.07
C LYS A 134 2.49 -11.61 13.09
N GLU A 135 2.84 -11.56 14.37
CA GLU A 135 1.90 -11.69 15.50
C GLU A 135 0.88 -10.53 15.48
N GLU A 136 1.32 -9.31 15.22
CA GLU A 136 0.45 -8.15 15.09
C GLU A 136 -0.49 -8.26 13.87
N LEU A 137 0.02 -8.73 12.74
CA LEU A 137 -0.80 -8.95 11.55
C LEU A 137 -1.82 -10.08 11.73
N GLU A 138 -1.45 -11.18 12.44
CA GLU A 138 -2.39 -12.25 12.79
C GLU A 138 -3.46 -11.77 13.79
N ALA A 139 -3.11 -10.86 14.70
CA ALA A 139 -4.08 -10.23 15.61
C ALA A 139 -5.06 -9.36 14.84
N LEU A 140 -4.59 -8.53 13.89
CA LEU A 140 -5.46 -7.75 12.99
C LEU A 140 -6.35 -8.64 12.12
N LYS A 141 -5.81 -9.74 11.59
CA LYS A 141 -6.60 -10.73 10.85
C LYS A 141 -7.74 -11.27 11.69
N THR A 142 -7.44 -11.69 12.92
CA THR A 142 -8.46 -12.22 13.83
C THR A 142 -9.56 -11.20 14.10
N LEU A 143 -9.19 -9.94 14.31
CA LEU A 143 -10.13 -8.84 14.49
C LEU A 143 -10.97 -8.60 13.24
N CYS A 144 -10.36 -8.54 12.06
CA CYS A 144 -11.06 -8.33 10.79
C CYS A 144 -12.08 -9.44 10.52
N LEU A 145 -11.71 -10.70 10.72
CA LEU A 145 -12.61 -11.84 10.55
C LEU A 145 -13.78 -11.84 11.57
N LYS A 146 -13.50 -11.44 12.82
CA LYS A 146 -14.52 -11.37 13.88
C LYS A 146 -15.60 -10.32 13.59
N HIS A 147 -15.22 -9.19 12.99
CA HIS A 147 -16.09 -8.05 12.78
C HIS A 147 -16.44 -7.79 11.31
N ASP A 148 -16.09 -8.72 10.40
CA ASP A 148 -16.31 -8.62 8.97
C ASP A 148 -15.75 -7.30 8.37
N LEU A 149 -14.50 -6.98 8.72
CA LEU A 149 -13.81 -5.77 8.28
C LEU A 149 -12.87 -6.05 7.13
N TYR A 150 -12.71 -5.08 6.23
CA TYR A 150 -11.61 -5.06 5.28
C TYR A 150 -10.32 -4.61 5.97
N LEU A 151 -9.18 -5.17 5.53
CA LEU A 151 -7.85 -4.73 5.91
C LEU A 151 -7.16 -4.13 4.69
N PHE A 152 -7.01 -2.80 4.67
CA PHE A 152 -6.24 -2.11 3.66
C PHE A 152 -4.78 -2.06 4.11
N SER A 153 -3.89 -2.61 3.29
CA SER A 153 -2.45 -2.62 3.52
C SER A 153 -1.76 -1.71 2.51
N ASP A 154 -1.35 -0.51 2.94
CA ASP A 154 -0.51 0.38 2.15
C ASP A 154 0.94 -0.09 2.25
N GLU A 155 1.46 -0.64 1.16
CA GLU A 155 2.79 -1.27 1.10
C GLU A 155 3.79 -0.43 0.29
N ALA A 156 3.56 0.87 0.19
CA ALA A 156 4.40 1.79 -0.58
C ALA A 156 5.88 1.76 -0.17
N TYR A 157 6.18 1.34 1.04
CA TYR A 157 7.53 1.29 1.61
C TYR A 157 8.08 -0.13 1.82
N ARG A 158 7.48 -1.16 1.22
CA ARG A 158 7.82 -2.58 1.42
C ARG A 158 9.31 -2.89 1.29
N GLU A 159 10.03 -2.26 0.38
CA GLU A 159 11.46 -2.48 0.15
C GLU A 159 12.36 -1.76 1.18
N PHE A 160 11.79 -0.93 2.05
CA PHE A 160 12.55 -0.15 3.04
C PHE A 160 12.52 -0.82 4.42
N CYS A 161 12.93 -2.09 4.47
CA CYS A 161 13.17 -2.82 5.71
C CYS A 161 14.66 -2.80 6.04
N TYR A 162 14.99 -2.52 7.30
CA TYR A 162 16.34 -2.31 7.77
C TYR A 162 16.71 -3.34 8.85
N ASP A 163 18.02 -3.45 9.12
CA ASP A 163 18.56 -4.23 10.24
C ASP A 163 18.17 -5.73 10.17
N GLY A 164 18.07 -6.27 8.94
CA GLY A 164 17.74 -7.69 8.71
C GLY A 164 16.28 -8.04 9.00
N ARG A 165 15.39 -7.04 9.20
CA ARG A 165 13.97 -7.32 9.36
C ARG A 165 13.33 -7.67 8.02
N GLU A 166 12.43 -8.63 8.02
CA GLU A 166 11.70 -9.07 6.86
C GLU A 166 10.29 -8.46 6.81
N PHE A 167 9.89 -8.06 5.61
CA PHE A 167 8.54 -7.58 5.36
C PHE A 167 7.55 -8.75 5.29
N ILE A 168 6.41 -8.59 5.94
CA ILE A 168 5.28 -9.52 5.84
C ILE A 168 4.06 -8.74 5.37
N SER A 169 3.43 -9.20 4.29
CA SER A 169 2.14 -8.67 3.83
C SER A 169 0.97 -9.39 4.51
N PRO A 170 -0.13 -8.71 4.83
CA PRO A 170 -1.37 -9.38 5.19
C PRO A 170 -1.87 -10.36 4.11
N MET A 171 -1.45 -10.20 2.85
CA MET A 171 -1.76 -11.13 1.76
C MET A 171 -1.16 -12.53 1.96
N HIS A 172 -0.12 -12.66 2.81
CA HIS A 172 0.48 -13.95 3.17
C HIS A 172 -0.31 -14.72 4.23
N LEU A 173 -1.32 -14.09 4.85
CA LEU A 173 -2.10 -14.68 5.92
C LEU A 173 -3.27 -15.48 5.38
N SER A 174 -3.22 -16.80 5.51
CA SER A 174 -4.32 -17.66 5.05
C SER A 174 -5.64 -17.37 5.78
N GLY A 175 -6.75 -17.42 5.05
CA GLY A 175 -8.10 -17.20 5.58
C GLY A 175 -8.51 -15.72 5.65
N LEU A 176 -7.68 -14.78 5.15
CA LEU A 176 -7.98 -13.35 5.06
C LEU A 176 -8.15 -12.88 3.61
N GLU A 177 -8.12 -13.79 2.65
CA GLU A 177 -8.02 -13.51 1.21
C GLU A 177 -9.15 -12.60 0.69
N GLU A 178 -10.34 -12.76 1.24
CA GLU A 178 -11.52 -11.96 0.84
C GLU A 178 -11.58 -10.58 1.51
N ASN A 179 -10.77 -10.35 2.55
CA ASN A 179 -10.80 -9.12 3.34
C ASN A 179 -9.61 -8.20 3.05
N VAL A 180 -8.50 -8.71 2.49
CA VAL A 180 -7.30 -7.91 2.24
C VAL A 180 -7.38 -7.16 0.93
N ILE A 181 -7.06 -5.86 1.02
CA ILE A 181 -6.80 -5.00 -0.13
C ILE A 181 -5.39 -4.40 0.03
N VAL A 182 -4.47 -4.82 -0.83
CA VAL A 182 -3.11 -4.28 -0.87
C VAL A 182 -3.06 -3.09 -1.81
N LEU A 183 -2.41 -2.01 -1.36
CA LEU A 183 -2.23 -0.75 -2.08
C LEU A 183 -0.73 -0.53 -2.25
N ASP A 184 -0.27 -0.43 -3.49
CA ASP A 184 1.16 -0.28 -3.75
C ASP A 184 1.44 0.75 -4.84
N THR A 185 2.70 1.20 -4.93
CA THR A 185 3.13 2.23 -5.86
C THR A 185 4.59 2.09 -6.26
N VAL A 186 4.92 2.47 -7.47
CA VAL A 186 6.31 2.60 -7.94
C VAL A 186 7.04 3.80 -7.33
N SER A 187 6.31 4.69 -6.67
CA SER A 187 6.77 6.02 -6.24
C SER A 187 8.02 5.99 -5.36
N LYS A 188 8.07 5.08 -4.40
CA LYS A 188 9.17 4.98 -3.43
C LYS A 188 10.20 3.94 -3.88
N ARG A 189 9.74 2.76 -4.23
CA ARG A 189 10.54 1.62 -4.68
C ARG A 189 11.57 1.98 -5.75
N TYR A 190 11.15 2.76 -6.74
CA TYR A 190 12.00 3.12 -7.89
C TYR A 190 12.36 4.61 -7.93
N SER A 191 12.15 5.36 -6.84
CA SER A 191 12.30 6.82 -6.81
C SER A 191 11.56 7.51 -7.96
N ALA A 192 10.37 7.02 -8.30
CA ALA A 192 9.61 7.36 -9.49
C ALA A 192 8.23 7.94 -9.17
N CYS A 193 8.15 8.80 -8.15
CA CYS A 193 6.88 9.38 -7.70
C CYS A 193 6.17 10.22 -8.80
N GLY A 194 6.94 10.83 -9.71
CA GLY A 194 6.42 11.55 -10.86
C GLY A 194 5.80 10.67 -11.95
N ALA A 195 6.06 9.36 -11.97
CA ALA A 195 5.44 8.43 -12.91
C ALA A 195 3.95 8.24 -12.64
N ARG A 196 3.47 8.58 -11.43
CA ARG A 196 2.06 8.43 -11.04
C ARG A 196 1.49 7.05 -11.36
N LEU A 197 2.15 5.99 -10.90
CA LEU A 197 1.78 4.61 -11.17
C LEU A 197 1.73 3.81 -9.88
N GLY A 198 0.67 3.05 -9.70
CA GLY A 198 0.44 2.18 -8.54
C GLY A 198 -0.52 1.06 -8.88
N CYS A 199 -0.95 0.31 -7.91
CA CYS A 199 -1.97 -0.71 -8.07
C CYS A 199 -2.74 -0.97 -6.77
N LEU A 200 -3.95 -1.47 -6.95
CA LEU A 200 -4.78 -2.12 -5.94
C LEU A 200 -4.79 -3.61 -6.24
N MET A 201 -4.62 -4.44 -5.23
CA MET A 201 -4.63 -5.90 -5.36
C MET A 201 -5.55 -6.52 -4.33
N THR A 202 -6.39 -7.45 -4.76
CA THR A 202 -7.24 -8.23 -3.86
C THR A 202 -7.68 -9.52 -4.55
N LYS A 203 -7.84 -10.60 -3.79
CA LYS A 203 -8.43 -11.86 -4.26
C LYS A 203 -9.95 -11.84 -4.22
N ASN A 204 -10.55 -10.84 -3.56
CA ASN A 204 -12.00 -10.66 -3.51
C ASN A 204 -12.54 -10.19 -4.87
N LYS A 205 -13.19 -11.10 -5.57
CA LYS A 205 -13.71 -10.85 -6.92
C LYS A 205 -14.81 -9.79 -6.95
N ALA A 206 -15.62 -9.70 -5.90
CA ALA A 206 -16.68 -8.69 -5.80
C ALA A 206 -16.09 -7.29 -5.63
N VAL A 207 -15.08 -7.15 -4.77
CA VAL A 207 -14.32 -5.90 -4.59
C VAL A 207 -13.64 -5.52 -5.89
N MET A 208 -12.95 -6.44 -6.56
CA MET A 208 -12.28 -6.15 -7.84
C MET A 208 -13.26 -5.71 -8.92
N ALA A 209 -14.42 -6.37 -9.03
CA ALA A 209 -15.45 -5.99 -10.01
C ALA A 209 -16.04 -4.60 -9.73
N ALA A 210 -16.19 -4.21 -8.46
CA ALA A 210 -16.65 -2.88 -8.08
C ALA A 210 -15.55 -1.83 -8.32
N ALA A 211 -14.30 -2.10 -7.93
CA ALA A 211 -13.15 -1.24 -8.15
C ALA A 211 -12.93 -0.95 -9.65
N LEU A 212 -13.16 -1.93 -10.51
CA LEU A 212 -13.08 -1.75 -11.96
C LEU A 212 -14.05 -0.67 -12.48
N LYS A 213 -15.25 -0.52 -11.89
CA LYS A 213 -16.21 0.52 -12.29
C LYS A 213 -15.67 1.93 -12.04
N PHE A 214 -14.99 2.14 -10.90
CA PHE A 214 -14.29 3.40 -10.62
C PHE A 214 -13.12 3.62 -11.58
N ALA A 215 -12.36 2.58 -11.88
CA ALA A 215 -11.29 2.65 -12.87
C ALA A 215 -11.83 2.99 -14.27
N GLN A 216 -12.97 2.44 -14.67
CA GLN A 216 -13.64 2.77 -15.93
C GLN A 216 -14.10 4.23 -15.97
N ALA A 217 -14.57 4.80 -14.86
CA ALA A 217 -14.97 6.20 -14.78
C ALA A 217 -13.80 7.17 -15.07
N ARG A 218 -12.55 6.80 -14.69
CA ARG A 218 -11.34 7.60 -15.02
C ARG A 218 -10.71 7.21 -16.36
N LEU A 219 -11.27 6.25 -17.08
CA LEU A 219 -10.87 5.69 -18.38
C LEU A 219 -9.70 4.71 -18.25
N SER A 220 -8.45 5.15 -18.25
CA SER A 220 -7.27 4.26 -18.17
C SER A 220 -6.11 4.90 -17.42
N PRO A 221 -5.19 4.08 -16.85
CA PRO A 221 -3.91 4.59 -16.39
C PRO A 221 -3.09 5.12 -17.56
N ALA A 222 -2.19 6.07 -17.28
CA ALA A 222 -1.32 6.64 -18.31
C ALA A 222 -0.45 5.54 -18.98
N MET A 223 -0.54 5.42 -20.30
CA MET A 223 0.15 4.37 -21.06
C MET A 223 1.67 4.41 -20.85
N VAL A 224 2.28 5.59 -20.97
CA VAL A 224 3.74 5.77 -20.81
C VAL A 224 4.20 5.36 -19.43
N SER A 225 3.40 5.64 -18.39
CA SER A 225 3.70 5.23 -17.02
C SER A 225 3.69 3.71 -16.86
N GLN A 226 2.75 3.02 -17.51
CA GLN A 226 2.67 1.56 -17.48
C GLN A 226 3.88 0.92 -18.18
N ILE A 227 4.29 1.43 -19.33
CA ILE A 227 5.49 0.98 -20.05
C ILE A 227 6.75 1.17 -19.18
N ALA A 228 6.86 2.33 -18.54
CA ALA A 228 7.96 2.60 -17.62
C ALA A 228 7.93 1.66 -16.40
N GLY A 229 6.75 1.41 -15.84
CA GLY A 229 6.54 0.50 -14.72
C GLY A 229 6.85 -0.95 -15.06
N GLU A 230 6.41 -1.41 -16.22
CA GLU A 230 6.70 -2.76 -16.72
C GLU A 230 8.21 -2.99 -16.85
N ALA A 231 8.95 -2.02 -17.39
CA ALA A 231 10.40 -2.08 -17.46
C ALA A 231 11.09 -1.96 -16.08
N ALA A 232 10.46 -1.32 -15.11
CA ALA A 232 11.01 -1.18 -13.76
C ALA A 232 11.03 -2.50 -12.98
N ILE A 233 10.13 -3.43 -13.30
CA ILE A 233 10.08 -4.75 -12.64
C ILE A 233 11.38 -5.55 -12.85
N ASP A 234 12.11 -5.30 -13.94
CA ASP A 234 13.41 -5.95 -14.23
C ASP A 234 14.57 -5.27 -13.49
N THR A 235 14.31 -4.37 -12.57
CA THR A 235 15.38 -3.75 -11.76
C THR A 235 16.04 -4.82 -10.90
N PRO A 236 17.39 -4.95 -10.96
CA PRO A 236 18.09 -5.99 -10.22
C PRO A 236 18.09 -5.72 -8.71
N ASP A 237 18.18 -6.77 -7.91
CA ASP A 237 18.18 -6.70 -6.44
C ASP A 237 19.31 -5.81 -5.91
N SER A 238 20.46 -5.75 -6.60
CA SER A 238 21.58 -4.88 -6.26
C SER A 238 21.22 -3.39 -6.20
N TYR A 239 20.18 -2.94 -6.92
CA TYR A 239 19.67 -1.59 -6.79
C TYR A 239 19.02 -1.38 -5.40
N PHE A 240 18.18 -2.31 -4.96
CA PHE A 240 17.51 -2.21 -3.67
C PHE A 240 18.48 -2.34 -2.50
N GLU A 241 19.48 -3.23 -2.63
CA GLU A 241 20.57 -3.36 -1.66
C GLU A 241 21.35 -2.05 -1.51
N ALA A 242 21.71 -1.42 -2.62
CA ALA A 242 22.41 -0.13 -2.61
C ALA A 242 21.56 0.99 -2.00
N VAL A 243 20.27 1.05 -2.33
CA VAL A 243 19.32 2.02 -1.76
C VAL A 243 19.16 1.80 -0.26
N THR A 244 18.94 0.58 0.19
CA THR A 244 18.79 0.25 1.62
C THR A 244 20.05 0.61 2.40
N LYS A 245 21.23 0.29 1.87
CA LYS A 245 22.54 0.64 2.47
C LYS A 245 22.69 2.15 2.63
N GLU A 246 22.36 2.93 1.60
CA GLU A 246 22.45 4.39 1.63
C GLU A 246 21.48 5.00 2.65
N TYR A 247 20.21 4.54 2.69
CA TYR A 247 19.24 5.04 3.66
C TYR A 247 19.57 4.62 5.09
N THR A 248 20.11 3.42 5.30
CA THR A 248 20.63 2.99 6.62
C THR A 248 21.72 3.96 7.09
N ALA A 249 22.71 4.27 6.23
CA ALA A 249 23.79 5.20 6.59
C ALA A 249 23.26 6.60 6.93
N ARG A 250 22.29 7.11 6.17
CA ARG A 250 21.66 8.42 6.45
C ARG A 250 20.89 8.41 7.78
N ARG A 251 20.10 7.36 8.03
CA ARG A 251 19.39 7.18 9.29
C ARG A 251 20.35 7.20 10.47
N ASP A 252 21.42 6.41 10.40
CA ASP A 252 22.36 6.26 11.50
C ASP A 252 23.07 7.56 11.81
N VAL A 253 23.48 8.32 10.78
CA VAL A 253 24.07 9.66 10.98
C VAL A 253 23.06 10.59 11.65
N LEU A 254 21.81 10.63 11.18
CA LEU A 254 20.78 11.52 11.72
C LEU A 254 20.45 11.16 13.18
N VAL A 255 20.15 9.89 13.45
CA VAL A 255 19.80 9.41 14.80
C VAL A 255 20.94 9.65 15.79
N ASN A 256 22.17 9.31 15.40
CA ASN A 256 23.34 9.55 16.26
C ASN A 256 23.56 11.03 16.59
N ARG A 257 23.28 11.93 15.65
CA ARG A 257 23.39 13.37 15.88
C ARG A 257 22.27 13.91 16.74
N LEU A 258 21.03 13.49 16.49
CA LEU A 258 19.87 13.92 17.29
C LEU A 258 20.01 13.46 18.75
N ASN A 259 20.42 12.22 18.99
CA ASN A 259 20.61 11.67 20.35
C ASN A 259 21.73 12.38 21.15
N GLN A 260 22.59 13.19 20.50
CA GLN A 260 23.59 14.01 21.18
C GLN A 260 23.06 15.40 21.57
N MET A 261 21.86 15.77 21.14
CA MET A 261 21.27 17.07 21.44
C MET A 261 20.44 16.99 22.72
N GLU A 262 20.65 17.97 23.61
CA GLU A 262 19.88 18.07 24.85
C GLU A 262 18.38 18.32 24.52
N GLY A 263 17.50 17.57 25.18
CA GLY A 263 16.05 17.68 24.98
C GLY A 263 15.50 16.97 23.74
N VAL A 264 16.32 16.19 23.05
CA VAL A 264 15.89 15.29 21.96
C VAL A 264 16.00 13.85 22.43
N PHE A 265 14.93 13.08 22.29
CA PHE A 265 14.85 11.67 22.66
C PHE A 265 13.83 10.93 21.78
#